data_435e26d6dd6b637d7379ac697e2f6e72
#
_entry.id   435e26d6dd6b637d7379ac697e2f6e72
#
_cell.length_a   1.000
_cell.length_b   1.000
_cell.length_c   1.000
_cell.angle_alpha   90.00
_cell.angle_beta   90.00
_cell.angle_gamma   90.00
#
_symmetry.space_group_name_H-M   'P 1'
#
loop_
_entity.id
_entity.type
_entity.pdbx_description
1 polymer ?
#
loop_
_entity_poly.entity_id
_entity_poly.type
_entity_poly.pdbx_seq_one_letter_code
_entity_poly.pdbx_strand_id
1 'polypeptide(L)'
;MDKGDRSNVGQSIRSMRNRANLTQKELGELSGMSEPAVRCYELGLRKPKPSHLESMALALKVRPEAFNTYNITTALEFIHALFACEDSMHLVPDERGLSYLTSDNREIAQALRDWGLMHKKLQNGEVTVGEYEDWKARYNPSVFMGDSMEEEPDPYTGEFNSKLRP
;
A
#
# COMPACT_ATOMS: atom_id res chain seq x y z
N MET A 1 21.74 9.33 4.00
CA MET A 1 20.31 9.10 3.93
C MET A 1 19.71 10.16 3.01
N ASP A 2 19.22 9.73 1.87
CA ASP A 2 19.19 10.50 0.62
C ASP A 2 17.98 11.44 0.53
N LYS A 3 18.17 12.61 -0.15
CA LYS A 3 17.08 13.56 -0.47
C LYS A 3 15.98 12.90 -1.32
N GLY A 4 16.30 11.88 -2.10
CA GLY A 4 15.37 11.12 -2.94
C GLY A 4 14.26 10.41 -2.14
N ASP A 5 14.61 9.76 -1.03
CA ASP A 5 13.67 9.01 -0.18
C ASP A 5 12.60 9.93 0.46
N ARG A 6 13.00 11.11 0.92
CA ARG A 6 12.07 12.10 1.51
C ARG A 6 11.08 12.68 0.50
N SER A 7 11.55 12.93 -0.70
CA SER A 7 10.71 13.45 -1.80
C SER A 7 9.65 12.44 -2.21
N ASN A 8 9.98 11.16 -2.24
CA ASN A 8 9.08 10.10 -2.68
C ASN A 8 7.94 9.87 -1.68
N VAL A 9 8.23 9.77 -0.37
CA VAL A 9 7.20 9.68 0.68
C VAL A 9 6.27 10.90 0.65
N GLY A 10 6.84 12.10 0.52
CA GLY A 10 6.06 13.33 0.43
C GLY A 10 5.11 13.36 -0.78
N GLN A 11 5.58 12.89 -1.93
CA GLN A 11 4.76 12.76 -3.13
C GLN A 11 3.63 11.74 -2.94
N SER A 12 3.89 10.61 -2.27
CA SER A 12 2.87 9.61 -1.94
C SER A 12 1.78 10.22 -1.05
N ILE A 13 2.15 10.92 0.02
CA ILE A 13 1.21 11.63 0.90
C ILE A 13 0.35 12.59 0.09
N ARG A 14 0.97 13.45 -0.72
CA ARG A 14 0.27 14.43 -1.55
C ARG A 14 -0.69 13.78 -2.55
N SER A 15 -0.26 12.70 -3.20
CA SER A 15 -1.07 11.97 -4.17
C SER A 15 -2.33 11.40 -3.51
N MET A 16 -2.18 10.73 -2.36
CA MET A 16 -3.30 10.15 -1.62
C MET A 16 -4.25 11.22 -1.07
N ARG A 17 -3.72 12.33 -0.54
CA ARG A 17 -4.54 13.45 -0.10
C ARG A 17 -5.37 14.04 -1.24
N ASN A 18 -4.76 14.24 -2.42
CA ASN A 18 -5.48 14.77 -3.59
C ASN A 18 -6.57 13.80 -4.06
N ARG A 19 -6.33 12.47 -4.05
CA ARG A 19 -7.36 11.48 -4.37
C ARG A 19 -8.52 11.48 -3.36
N ALA A 20 -8.20 11.73 -2.08
CA ALA A 20 -9.21 11.88 -1.04
C ALA A 20 -9.94 13.26 -1.10
N ASN A 21 -9.59 14.14 -2.06
CA ASN A 21 -10.11 15.50 -2.21
C ASN A 21 -9.94 16.37 -0.95
N LEU A 22 -8.87 16.15 -0.17
CA LEU A 22 -8.57 16.92 1.02
C LEU A 22 -7.56 18.04 0.72
N THR A 23 -7.71 19.17 1.40
CA THR A 23 -6.68 20.20 1.49
C THR A 23 -5.59 19.81 2.48
N GLN A 24 -4.43 20.46 2.45
CA GLN A 24 -3.37 20.24 3.44
C GLN A 24 -3.86 20.56 4.88
N LYS A 25 -4.73 21.56 5.00
CA LYS A 25 -5.33 21.94 6.26
C LYS A 25 -6.25 20.84 6.81
N GLU A 26 -7.17 20.32 5.99
CA GLU A 26 -8.08 19.24 6.37
C GLU A 26 -7.34 17.96 6.73
N LEU A 27 -6.32 17.56 5.95
CA LEU A 27 -5.48 16.41 6.32
C LEU A 27 -4.77 16.66 7.66
N GLY A 28 -4.28 17.89 7.89
CA GLY A 28 -3.69 18.29 9.16
C GLY A 28 -4.65 18.11 10.32
N GLU A 29 -5.85 18.67 10.22
CA GLU A 29 -6.90 18.57 11.24
C GLU A 29 -7.28 17.12 11.54
N LEU A 30 -7.52 16.31 10.50
CA LEU A 30 -7.88 14.89 10.64
C LEU A 30 -6.77 14.02 11.24
N SER A 31 -5.50 14.38 11.02
CA SER A 31 -4.33 13.63 11.50
C SER A 31 -3.69 14.23 12.76
N GLY A 32 -4.29 15.27 13.35
CA GLY A 32 -3.76 15.94 14.54
C GLY A 32 -2.47 16.73 14.30
N MET A 33 -2.27 17.23 13.08
CA MET A 33 -1.07 17.98 12.66
C MET A 33 -1.44 19.37 12.15
N SER A 34 -0.46 20.29 12.19
CA SER A 34 -0.64 21.60 11.57
C SER A 34 -0.50 21.53 10.03
N GLU A 35 -1.21 22.37 9.30
CA GLU A 35 -1.06 22.53 7.85
C GLU A 35 0.41 22.74 7.41
N PRO A 36 1.21 23.62 8.06
CA PRO A 36 2.63 23.75 7.71
C PRO A 36 3.44 22.46 7.87
N ALA A 37 3.08 21.60 8.84
CA ALA A 37 3.76 20.31 9.00
C ALA A 37 3.44 19.38 7.82
N VAL A 38 2.17 19.26 7.42
CA VAL A 38 1.75 18.48 6.24
C VAL A 38 2.46 18.99 4.99
N ARG A 39 2.48 20.31 4.78
CA ARG A 39 3.19 20.94 3.66
C ARG A 39 4.68 20.60 3.65
N CYS A 40 5.36 20.65 4.80
CA CYS A 40 6.77 20.30 4.90
C CYS A 40 7.03 18.84 4.52
N TYR A 41 6.13 17.92 4.90
CA TYR A 41 6.22 16.51 4.52
C TYR A 41 6.02 16.32 3.03
N GLU A 42 4.97 16.89 2.44
CA GLU A 42 4.67 16.80 1.01
C GLU A 42 5.78 17.37 0.11
N LEU A 43 6.47 18.40 0.57
CA LEU A 43 7.61 19.00 -0.13
C LEU A 43 8.94 18.27 0.11
N GLY A 44 8.96 17.22 0.94
CA GLY A 44 10.18 16.51 1.31
C GLY A 44 11.18 17.34 2.14
N LEU A 45 10.74 18.48 2.68
CA LEU A 45 11.57 19.34 3.54
C LEU A 45 11.86 18.70 4.90
N ARG A 46 10.95 17.83 5.36
CA ARG A 46 11.06 17.09 6.61
C ARG A 46 10.52 15.67 6.44
N LYS A 47 11.20 14.68 7.03
CA LYS A 47 10.70 13.30 7.07
C LYS A 47 9.64 13.17 8.17
N PRO A 48 8.44 12.62 7.87
CA PRO A 48 7.47 12.31 8.91
C PRO A 48 8.02 11.26 9.88
N LYS A 49 7.64 11.36 11.15
CA LYS A 49 7.86 10.28 12.12
C LYS A 49 6.89 9.12 11.81
N PRO A 50 7.20 7.88 12.23
CA PRO A 50 6.29 6.74 12.05
C PRO A 50 4.87 7.03 12.57
N SER A 51 4.72 7.59 13.77
CA SER A 51 3.42 7.95 14.34
C SER A 51 2.65 8.99 13.51
N HIS A 52 3.34 9.89 12.81
CA HIS A 52 2.70 10.85 11.92
C HIS A 52 2.21 10.18 10.61
N LEU A 53 2.96 9.18 10.11
CA LEU A 53 2.53 8.38 8.97
C LEU A 53 1.29 7.56 9.33
N GLU A 54 1.26 6.94 10.51
CA GLU A 54 0.11 6.21 11.03
C GLU A 54 -1.13 7.12 11.14
N SER A 55 -0.99 8.31 11.73
CA SER A 55 -2.11 9.26 11.85
C SER A 55 -2.62 9.74 10.49
N MET A 56 -1.72 10.00 9.53
CA MET A 56 -2.12 10.38 8.17
C MET A 56 -2.75 9.20 7.42
N ALA A 57 -2.25 7.98 7.60
CA ALA A 57 -2.82 6.77 7.02
C ALA A 57 -4.27 6.57 7.48
N LEU A 58 -4.51 6.71 8.78
CA LEU A 58 -5.85 6.63 9.36
C LEU A 58 -6.77 7.72 8.79
N ALA A 59 -6.30 8.97 8.73
CA ALA A 59 -7.06 10.09 8.17
C ALA A 59 -7.43 9.89 6.69
N LEU A 60 -6.54 9.27 5.92
CA LEU A 60 -6.70 9.00 4.49
C LEU A 60 -7.38 7.64 4.22
N LYS A 61 -7.65 6.83 5.26
CA LYS A 61 -8.19 5.47 5.15
C LYS A 61 -7.34 4.57 4.24
N VAL A 62 -6.04 4.65 4.39
CA VAL A 62 -5.05 3.82 3.68
C VAL A 62 -4.14 3.12 4.68
N ARG A 63 -3.39 2.11 4.23
CA ARG A 63 -2.39 1.45 5.07
C ARG A 63 -1.13 2.34 5.18
N PRO A 64 -0.43 2.37 6.34
CA PRO A 64 0.83 3.11 6.48
C PRO A 64 1.89 2.69 5.47
N GLU A 65 1.91 1.41 5.10
CA GLU A 65 2.82 0.83 4.11
C GLU A 65 2.64 1.44 2.71
N ALA A 66 1.46 1.99 2.40
CA ALA A 66 1.18 2.67 1.14
C ALA A 66 2.02 3.95 0.93
N PHE A 67 2.58 4.52 2.01
CA PHE A 67 3.53 5.63 1.92
C PHE A 67 4.97 5.17 1.63
N ASN A 68 5.27 3.88 1.78
CA ASN A 68 6.60 3.36 1.50
C ASN A 68 6.89 3.46 0.01
N THR A 69 8.09 3.93 -0.29
CA THR A 69 8.60 3.99 -1.66
C THR A 69 9.79 3.06 -1.76
N TYR A 70 9.67 2.10 -2.64
CA TYR A 70 10.73 1.17 -2.95
C TYR A 70 11.49 1.71 -4.17
N ASN A 71 12.77 2.11 -3.98
CA ASN A 71 13.60 2.63 -5.05
C ASN A 71 14.13 1.50 -5.95
N ILE A 72 13.24 0.76 -6.58
CA ILE A 72 13.56 -0.26 -7.56
C ILE A 72 13.30 0.37 -8.94
N THR A 73 14.37 0.74 -9.64
CA THR A 73 14.31 1.48 -10.91
C THR A 73 14.81 0.66 -12.10
N THR A 74 15.53 -0.43 -11.84
CA THR A 74 16.09 -1.30 -12.87
C THR A 74 15.60 -2.75 -12.71
N ALA A 75 15.59 -3.49 -13.81
CA ALA A 75 15.28 -4.93 -13.78
C ALA A 75 16.25 -5.70 -12.87
N LEU A 76 17.51 -5.28 -12.80
CA LEU A 76 18.53 -5.92 -11.95
C LEU A 76 18.22 -5.71 -10.46
N GLU A 77 17.86 -4.49 -10.05
CA GLU A 77 17.44 -4.21 -8.67
C GLU A 77 16.19 -5.01 -8.29
N PHE A 78 15.23 -5.11 -9.20
CA PHE A 78 14.01 -5.89 -8.98
C PHE A 78 14.29 -7.37 -8.75
N ILE A 79 15.11 -8.01 -9.61
CA ILE A 79 15.43 -9.43 -9.45
C ILE A 79 16.24 -9.69 -8.16
N HIS A 80 17.18 -8.79 -7.79
CA HIS A 80 17.91 -8.91 -6.55
C HIS A 80 17.00 -8.70 -5.31
N ALA A 81 15.97 -7.85 -5.40
CA ALA A 81 14.97 -7.72 -4.33
C ALA A 81 14.16 -9.01 -4.17
N LEU A 82 13.80 -9.69 -5.28
CA LEU A 82 13.15 -11.00 -5.21
C LEU A 82 14.06 -12.06 -4.58
N PHE A 83 15.34 -12.13 -4.95
CA PHE A 83 16.30 -13.05 -4.34
C PHE A 83 16.46 -12.81 -2.83
N ALA A 84 16.52 -11.54 -2.41
CA ALA A 84 16.60 -11.18 -0.99
C ALA A 84 15.34 -11.54 -0.19
N CYS A 85 14.19 -11.66 -0.85
CA CYS A 85 12.94 -12.05 -0.24
C CYS A 85 12.63 -13.56 -0.36
N GLU A 86 13.38 -14.32 -1.13
CA GLU A 86 13.08 -15.72 -1.47
C GLU A 86 12.77 -16.56 -0.24
N ASP A 87 13.68 -16.62 0.73
CA ASP A 87 13.49 -17.40 1.96
C ASP A 87 12.40 -16.82 2.87
N SER A 88 12.39 -15.50 3.09
CA SER A 88 11.48 -14.86 4.05
C SER A 88 10.03 -14.83 3.56
N MET A 89 9.83 -14.80 2.24
CA MET A 89 8.51 -14.75 1.60
C MET A 89 8.11 -16.10 0.98
N HIS A 90 8.93 -17.13 1.16
CA HIS A 90 8.72 -18.46 0.57
C HIS A 90 8.37 -18.39 -0.92
N LEU A 91 9.14 -17.60 -1.66
CA LEU A 91 8.96 -17.46 -3.10
C LEU A 91 9.42 -18.73 -3.81
N VAL A 92 8.61 -19.25 -4.72
CA VAL A 92 8.93 -20.42 -5.53
C VAL A 92 9.08 -19.97 -6.98
N PRO A 93 10.33 -19.87 -7.48
CA PRO A 93 10.56 -19.55 -8.89
C PRO A 93 10.09 -20.70 -9.77
N ASP A 94 9.49 -20.36 -10.91
CA ASP A 94 9.09 -21.32 -11.94
C ASP A 94 9.91 -21.08 -13.20
N GLU A 95 10.30 -22.14 -13.91
CA GLU A 95 11.09 -22.07 -15.14
C GLU A 95 10.42 -21.24 -16.25
N ARG A 96 9.10 -21.06 -16.17
CA ARG A 96 8.32 -20.21 -17.09
C ARG A 96 8.42 -18.72 -16.78
N GLY A 97 9.16 -18.36 -15.72
CA GLY A 97 9.45 -17.00 -15.31
C GLY A 97 8.35 -16.35 -14.45
N LEU A 98 8.41 -15.03 -14.32
CA LEU A 98 7.55 -14.23 -13.39
C LEU A 98 6.06 -14.34 -13.65
N SER A 99 5.64 -14.79 -14.82
CA SER A 99 4.21 -15.02 -15.11
C SER A 99 3.54 -16.04 -14.20
N TYR A 100 4.36 -16.83 -13.49
CA TYR A 100 3.93 -17.88 -12.59
C TYR A 100 4.55 -17.74 -11.20
N LEU A 101 4.88 -16.51 -10.79
CA LEU A 101 5.36 -16.28 -9.44
C LEU A 101 4.27 -16.73 -8.45
N THR A 102 4.64 -17.63 -7.56
CA THR A 102 3.80 -18.12 -6.49
C THR A 102 4.59 -18.18 -5.19
N SER A 103 3.91 -18.49 -4.09
CA SER A 103 4.50 -18.68 -2.79
C SER A 103 3.71 -19.77 -2.05
N ASP A 104 4.36 -20.59 -1.25
CA ASP A 104 3.74 -21.51 -0.29
C ASP A 104 3.38 -20.83 1.02
N ASN A 105 3.81 -19.59 1.25
CA ASN A 105 3.23 -18.72 2.25
C ASN A 105 1.81 -18.32 1.82
N ARG A 106 0.81 -18.68 2.66
CA ARG A 106 -0.62 -18.48 2.33
C ARG A 106 -1.00 -17.02 2.11
N GLU A 107 -0.48 -16.09 2.93
CA GLU A 107 -0.76 -14.65 2.79
C GLU A 107 -0.24 -14.11 1.47
N ILE A 108 0.99 -14.47 1.11
CA ILE A 108 1.61 -14.01 -0.14
C ILE A 108 0.90 -14.63 -1.34
N ALA A 109 0.62 -15.94 -1.30
CA ALA A 109 -0.12 -16.61 -2.37
C ALA A 109 -1.51 -15.99 -2.57
N GLN A 110 -2.20 -15.62 -1.49
CA GLN A 110 -3.48 -14.93 -1.56
C GLN A 110 -3.30 -13.52 -2.14
N ALA A 111 -2.33 -12.75 -1.64
CA ALA A 111 -2.04 -11.40 -2.13
C ALA A 111 -1.74 -11.38 -3.65
N LEU A 112 -0.99 -12.35 -4.15
CA LEU A 112 -0.70 -12.50 -5.58
C LEU A 112 -1.95 -12.80 -6.40
N ARG A 113 -2.85 -13.65 -5.88
CA ARG A 113 -4.15 -13.96 -6.53
C ARG A 113 -5.05 -12.74 -6.57
N ASP A 114 -5.20 -12.05 -5.44
CA ASP A 114 -6.08 -10.87 -5.34
C ASP A 114 -5.60 -9.76 -6.26
N TRP A 115 -4.28 -9.56 -6.31
CA TRP A 115 -3.69 -8.58 -7.23
C TRP A 115 -3.94 -8.97 -8.68
N GLY A 116 -3.77 -10.23 -9.05
CA GLY A 116 -4.06 -10.73 -10.40
C GLY A 116 -5.53 -10.53 -10.80
N LEU A 117 -6.46 -10.82 -9.89
CA LEU A 117 -7.90 -10.62 -10.12
C LEU A 117 -8.24 -9.14 -10.28
N MET A 118 -7.73 -8.28 -9.41
CA MET A 118 -7.99 -6.84 -9.49
C MET A 118 -7.36 -6.22 -10.74
N HIS A 119 -6.14 -6.64 -11.11
CA HIS A 119 -5.51 -6.21 -12.35
C HIS A 119 -6.32 -6.64 -13.59
N LYS A 120 -6.88 -7.85 -13.59
CA LYS A 120 -7.78 -8.31 -14.65
C LYS A 120 -9.03 -7.46 -14.76
N LYS A 121 -9.64 -7.06 -13.65
CA LYS A 121 -10.79 -6.13 -13.64
C LYS A 121 -10.42 -4.77 -14.26
N LEU A 122 -9.23 -4.26 -13.95
CA LEU A 122 -8.73 -3.03 -14.57
C LEU A 122 -8.58 -3.19 -16.09
N GLN A 123 -7.98 -4.29 -16.55
CA GLN A 123 -7.82 -4.56 -17.98
C GLN A 123 -9.17 -4.69 -18.73
N ASN A 124 -10.18 -5.25 -18.07
CA ASN A 124 -11.53 -5.38 -18.61
C ASN A 124 -12.35 -4.09 -18.55
N GLY A 125 -11.84 -3.02 -17.93
CA GLY A 125 -12.58 -1.77 -17.72
C GLY A 125 -13.67 -1.84 -16.65
N GLU A 126 -13.66 -2.88 -15.81
CA GLU A 126 -14.60 -3.07 -14.69
C GLU A 126 -14.31 -2.14 -13.52
N VAL A 127 -13.07 -1.69 -13.40
CA VAL A 127 -12.61 -0.70 -12.43
C VAL A 127 -11.73 0.34 -13.12
N THR A 128 -11.75 1.57 -12.61
CA THR A 128 -10.90 2.66 -13.07
C THR A 128 -9.48 2.54 -12.51
N VAL A 129 -8.53 3.27 -13.11
CA VAL A 129 -7.16 3.38 -12.57
C VAL A 129 -7.17 3.93 -11.13
N GLY A 130 -8.05 4.92 -10.85
CA GLY A 130 -8.17 5.50 -9.50
C GLY A 130 -8.63 4.47 -8.47
N GLU A 131 -9.66 3.70 -8.76
CA GLU A 131 -10.16 2.63 -7.90
C GLU A 131 -9.11 1.52 -7.70
N TYR A 132 -8.35 1.18 -8.72
CA TYR A 132 -7.25 0.23 -8.62
C TYR A 132 -6.12 0.73 -7.70
N GLU A 133 -5.71 2.00 -7.81
CA GLU A 133 -4.70 2.60 -6.93
C GLU A 133 -5.21 2.71 -5.48
N ASP A 134 -6.48 3.04 -5.30
CA ASP A 134 -7.10 3.10 -3.98
C ASP A 134 -7.20 1.71 -3.34
N TRP A 135 -7.53 0.68 -4.12
CA TRP A 135 -7.50 -0.70 -3.65
C TRP A 135 -6.10 -1.10 -3.18
N LYS A 136 -5.05 -0.82 -3.96
CA LYS A 136 -3.66 -1.11 -3.55
C LYS A 136 -3.27 -0.40 -2.25
N ALA A 137 -3.69 0.85 -2.09
CA ALA A 137 -3.37 1.64 -0.90
C ALA A 137 -4.06 1.13 0.39
N ARG A 138 -5.20 0.46 0.24
CA ARG A 138 -5.98 -0.12 1.36
C ARG A 138 -5.72 -1.59 1.57
N TYR A 139 -5.04 -2.26 0.63
CA TYR A 139 -4.88 -3.71 0.63
C TYR A 139 -4.22 -4.24 1.90
N ASN A 140 -4.82 -5.26 2.49
CA ASN A 140 -4.31 -5.96 3.68
C ASN A 140 -4.48 -7.47 3.51
N PRO A 141 -3.41 -8.25 3.32
CA PRO A 141 -3.51 -9.71 3.17
C PRO A 141 -3.89 -10.45 4.47
N SER A 142 -3.61 -9.88 5.64
CA SER A 142 -3.78 -10.56 6.94
C SER A 142 -5.22 -10.83 7.34
N VAL A 143 -6.19 -10.28 6.64
CA VAL A 143 -7.60 -10.43 6.97
C VAL A 143 -8.19 -11.77 6.51
N PHE A 144 -7.42 -12.61 5.80
CA PHE A 144 -7.87 -13.93 5.32
C PHE A 144 -7.50 -15.10 6.25
N MET A 145 -6.91 -14.83 7.40
CA MET A 145 -6.41 -15.83 8.34
C MET A 145 -7.35 -16.04 9.52
N GLY A 146 -8.61 -16.46 9.29
CA GLY A 146 -9.33 -16.87 10.46
C GLY A 146 -10.79 -17.27 10.35
N ASP A 147 -11.01 -18.53 10.42
CA ASP A 147 -12.30 -19.14 10.80
C ASP A 147 -12.56 -19.11 12.33
N SER A 148 -12.10 -18.14 13.10
CA SER A 148 -12.30 -18.15 14.57
C SER A 148 -12.00 -16.87 15.34
N MET A 149 -12.01 -15.68 14.76
CA MET A 149 -11.94 -14.46 15.58
C MET A 149 -13.05 -13.49 15.19
N GLU A 150 -13.70 -12.90 16.19
CA GLU A 150 -14.63 -11.79 15.99
C GLU A 150 -13.93 -10.73 15.12
N GLU A 151 -14.47 -10.50 13.91
CA GLU A 151 -13.89 -9.58 12.95
C GLU A 151 -13.99 -8.15 13.50
N GLU A 152 -12.92 -7.63 14.07
CA GLU A 152 -12.82 -6.19 14.26
C GLU A 152 -12.66 -5.53 12.89
N PRO A 153 -13.37 -4.42 12.62
CA PRO A 153 -13.21 -3.69 11.36
C PRO A 153 -11.77 -3.18 11.22
N ASP A 154 -11.22 -3.26 10.00
CA ASP A 154 -9.89 -2.73 9.72
C ASP A 154 -9.82 -1.25 10.16
N PRO A 155 -8.92 -0.88 11.08
CA PRO A 155 -8.87 0.45 11.66
C PRO A 155 -8.59 1.56 10.64
N TYR A 156 -8.03 1.22 9.47
CA TYR A 156 -7.71 2.18 8.41
C TYR A 156 -8.84 2.34 7.40
N THR A 157 -9.58 1.27 7.08
CA THR A 157 -10.65 1.31 6.08
C THR A 157 -12.05 1.31 6.68
N GLY A 158 -12.21 0.85 7.91
CA GLY A 158 -13.51 0.71 8.57
C GLY A 158 -14.42 -0.35 7.94
N GLU A 159 -13.88 -1.18 7.04
CA GLU A 159 -14.64 -2.22 6.34
C GLU A 159 -14.42 -3.59 6.99
N PHE A 160 -15.51 -4.34 7.13
CA PHE A 160 -15.45 -5.77 7.41
C PHE A 160 -15.13 -6.50 6.10
N ASN A 161 -14.23 -7.45 6.13
CA ASN A 161 -13.76 -8.17 4.93
C ASN A 161 -14.79 -9.09 4.25
N SER A 162 -16.06 -9.04 4.64
CA SER A 162 -17.13 -9.88 4.11
C SER A 162 -17.47 -9.69 2.63
N LYS A 163 -16.93 -8.64 1.97
CA LYS A 163 -17.27 -8.30 0.58
C LYS A 163 -16.37 -8.92 -0.49
N LEU A 164 -15.35 -9.69 -0.13
CA LEU A 164 -14.41 -10.31 -1.08
C LEU A 164 -14.56 -11.84 -1.20
N ARG A 165 -15.67 -12.42 -0.71
CA ARG A 165 -15.96 -13.82 -1.02
C ARG A 165 -16.54 -13.94 -2.42
N PRO A 166 -16.04 -14.90 -3.25
CA PRO A 166 -16.58 -15.15 -4.58
C PRO A 166 -18.03 -15.65 -4.53
#